data_f1aa7c805a35838c5fc2cdd80d7ededb
#
_entry.id   f1aa7c805a35838c5fc2cdd80d7ededb
#
_cell.length_a   1.000
_cell.length_b   1.000
_cell.length_c   1.000
_cell.angle_alpha   90.00
_cell.angle_beta   90.00
_cell.angle_gamma   90.00
#
_symmetry.space_group_name_H-M   'P 1'
#
loop_
_entity.id
_entity.type
_entity.pdbx_description
1 polymer ?
#
loop_
_entity_poly.entity_id
_entity_poly.type
_entity_poly.pdbx_seq_one_letter_code
_entity_poly.pdbx_strand_id
1 'polypeptide(L)'
;QQCNGIYIWKIENFSGLQKAQEEERPVVMHSPGFYTGKPGYKLCLRLHIQLPSAQRCANFISLFVHTMQGEYDSHLPWPFQGTIRLSILDQSEGPERQNHEEVMEAKPELLAFQRPTIHRNPKGFGYVTFMHLQTLKQRTFVKDDTLLVRCEVLTRLDLNSLRREGFQARSTDGAA
;
A
#
# COMPACT_ATOMS: atom_id res chain seq x y z
N GLN A 1 -11.89 4.41 -7.38
CA GLN A 1 -11.87 5.59 -8.22
C GLN A 1 -10.49 6.21 -8.44
N GLN A 2 -9.49 5.61 -7.91
CA GLN A 2 -8.13 6.09 -8.03
C GLN A 2 -7.63 5.94 -9.46
N CYS A 3 -7.01 6.97 -9.99
CA CYS A 3 -6.63 7.02 -11.39
C CYS A 3 -5.14 7.02 -11.64
N ASN A 4 -4.31 7.33 -10.64
CA ASN A 4 -2.88 7.55 -10.87
C ASN A 4 -2.00 6.56 -10.13
N GLY A 5 -2.54 5.43 -9.73
CA GLY A 5 -1.77 4.44 -9.00
C GLY A 5 -1.44 4.85 -7.57
N ILE A 6 -2.05 5.91 -7.08
CA ILE A 6 -1.84 6.39 -5.71
C ILE A 6 -3.17 6.36 -4.97
N TYR A 7 -3.15 5.73 -3.79
CA TYR A 7 -4.33 5.69 -2.93
C TYR A 7 -3.93 6.08 -1.51
N ILE A 8 -4.73 6.94 -0.89
CA ILE A 8 -4.53 7.33 0.50
C ILE A 8 -5.70 6.82 1.33
N TRP A 9 -5.38 5.98 2.30
CA TRP A 9 -6.34 5.39 3.21
C TRP A 9 -6.33 6.18 4.51
N LYS A 10 -7.45 6.79 4.81
CA LYS A 10 -7.60 7.65 5.99
C LYS A 10 -8.19 6.81 7.12
N ILE A 11 -7.42 6.62 8.17
CA ILE A 11 -7.84 5.81 9.33
C ILE A 11 -8.09 6.76 10.49
N GLU A 12 -9.36 7.00 10.78
CA GLU A 12 -9.79 7.91 11.85
C GLU A 12 -9.96 7.16 13.16
N ASN A 13 -10.05 7.92 14.25
CA ASN A 13 -10.20 7.37 15.59
C ASN A 13 -9.05 6.43 15.97
N PHE A 14 -7.84 6.87 15.67
CA PHE A 14 -6.67 6.03 15.92
C PHE A 14 -6.47 5.74 17.41
N SER A 15 -6.83 6.69 18.28
CA SER A 15 -6.74 6.49 19.73
C SER A 15 -7.62 5.33 20.19
N GLY A 16 -8.78 5.14 19.55
CA GLY A 16 -9.63 4.00 19.86
C GLY A 16 -9.02 2.68 19.46
N LEU A 17 -8.29 2.67 18.34
CA LEU A 17 -7.58 1.48 17.89
C LEU A 17 -6.42 1.15 18.82
N GLN A 18 -5.68 2.16 19.28
CA GLN A 18 -4.60 1.95 20.24
C GLN A 18 -5.12 1.43 21.56
N LYS A 19 -6.26 1.95 22.01
CA LYS A 19 -6.87 1.48 23.24
C LYS A 19 -7.27 0.02 23.15
N ALA A 20 -7.85 -0.37 22.01
CA ALA A 20 -8.22 -1.76 21.77
C ALA A 20 -6.99 -2.65 21.83
N GLN A 21 -5.91 -2.23 21.19
CA GLN A 21 -4.66 -2.98 21.18
C GLN A 21 -4.09 -3.12 22.60
N GLU A 22 -4.09 -2.04 23.37
CA GLU A 22 -3.59 -2.07 24.76
C GLU A 22 -4.39 -3.02 25.63
N GLU A 23 -5.66 -3.19 25.33
CA GLU A 23 -6.55 -4.09 26.05
C GLU A 23 -6.55 -5.51 25.48
N GLU A 24 -5.56 -5.83 24.65
CA GLU A 24 -5.40 -7.14 24.02
C GLU A 24 -6.60 -7.54 23.16
N ARG A 25 -7.27 -6.56 22.55
CA ARG A 25 -8.33 -6.81 21.59
C ARG A 25 -7.76 -6.70 20.17
N PRO A 26 -8.01 -7.69 19.32
CA PRO A 26 -7.44 -7.67 17.96
C PRO A 26 -7.84 -6.43 17.18
N VAL A 27 -6.87 -5.84 16.46
CA VAL A 27 -7.09 -4.73 15.56
C VAL A 27 -6.69 -5.17 14.16
N VAL A 28 -7.67 -5.37 13.30
CA VAL A 28 -7.48 -5.76 11.91
C VAL A 28 -8.46 -4.94 11.08
N MET A 29 -7.93 -4.20 10.09
CA MET A 29 -8.76 -3.36 9.24
C MET A 29 -8.42 -3.59 7.78
N HIS A 30 -9.44 -3.47 6.94
CA HIS A 30 -9.26 -3.52 5.48
C HIS A 30 -9.69 -2.19 4.90
N SER A 31 -8.93 -1.68 3.95
CA SER A 31 -9.31 -0.48 3.22
C SER A 31 -10.41 -0.83 2.21
N PRO A 32 -11.14 0.17 1.71
CA PRO A 32 -11.92 -0.03 0.50
C PRO A 32 -11.02 -0.47 -0.64
N GLY A 33 -11.61 -1.11 -1.64
CA GLY A 33 -10.88 -1.45 -2.85
C GLY A 33 -10.58 -0.20 -3.67
N PHE A 34 -9.42 -0.21 -4.34
CA PHE A 34 -9.04 0.89 -5.22
C PHE A 34 -8.36 0.32 -6.47
N TYR A 35 -8.42 1.07 -7.56
CA TYR A 35 -7.83 0.66 -8.83
C TYR A 35 -6.49 1.35 -9.04
N THR A 36 -5.54 0.62 -9.63
CA THR A 36 -4.24 1.19 -9.98
C THR A 36 -4.33 2.11 -11.19
N GLY A 37 -5.43 2.04 -11.91
CA GLY A 37 -5.68 2.86 -13.09
C GLY A 37 -6.99 2.41 -13.72
N LYS A 38 -7.34 3.01 -14.86
CA LYS A 38 -8.53 2.64 -15.62
C LYS A 38 -8.18 2.50 -17.09
N PRO A 39 -7.95 1.27 -17.57
CA PRO A 39 -8.05 0.01 -16.86
C PRO A 39 -6.91 -0.20 -15.88
N GLY A 40 -7.15 -1.00 -14.85
CA GLY A 40 -6.14 -1.28 -13.84
C GLY A 40 -6.57 -2.40 -12.91
N TYR A 41 -5.63 -2.79 -12.06
CA TYR A 41 -5.85 -3.84 -11.06
C TYR A 41 -6.60 -3.26 -9.86
N LYS A 42 -7.46 -4.08 -9.26
CA LYS A 42 -8.14 -3.67 -8.04
C LYS A 42 -7.41 -4.26 -6.85
N LEU A 43 -7.03 -3.40 -5.91
CA LEU A 43 -6.28 -3.79 -4.72
C LEU A 43 -7.00 -3.27 -3.48
N CYS A 44 -6.61 -3.81 -2.31
CA CYS A 44 -6.95 -3.20 -1.04
C CYS A 44 -5.78 -3.40 -0.09
N LEU A 45 -5.84 -2.69 1.04
CA LEU A 45 -4.81 -2.77 2.08
C LEU A 45 -5.40 -3.41 3.31
N ARG A 46 -4.56 -4.13 4.06
CA ARG A 46 -4.91 -4.69 5.36
C ARG A 46 -3.90 -4.22 6.38
N LEU A 47 -4.40 -3.68 7.47
CA LEU A 47 -3.57 -3.16 8.55
C LEU A 47 -3.91 -3.89 9.84
N HIS A 48 -2.87 -4.32 10.55
CA HIS A 48 -3.00 -4.85 11.90
C HIS A 48 -2.22 -3.97 12.86
N ILE A 49 -2.70 -3.86 14.09
CA ILE A 49 -1.84 -3.41 15.17
C ILE A 49 -1.64 -4.65 16.04
N GLN A 50 -0.41 -5.19 16.01
CA GLN A 50 -0.11 -6.44 16.71
C GLN A 50 -0.22 -6.24 18.21
N LEU A 51 -0.75 -7.24 18.89
CA LEU A 51 -1.03 -7.16 20.31
C LEU A 51 0.24 -7.05 21.15
N PRO A 52 0.17 -6.44 22.34
CA PRO A 52 1.34 -6.37 23.22
C PRO A 52 1.90 -7.74 23.57
N SER A 53 1.06 -8.78 23.56
CA SER A 53 1.48 -10.15 23.89
C SER A 53 1.99 -10.92 22.67
N ALA A 54 1.95 -10.34 21.47
CA ALA A 54 2.39 -11.05 20.27
C ALA A 54 3.89 -11.33 20.32
N GLN A 55 4.27 -12.54 19.87
CA GLN A 55 5.68 -12.89 19.82
C GLN A 55 6.33 -12.23 18.61
N ARG A 56 7.52 -11.65 18.80
CA ARG A 56 8.38 -11.09 17.75
C ARG A 56 7.85 -9.84 17.08
N CYS A 57 6.55 -9.62 17.09
CA CYS A 57 5.96 -8.46 16.41
C CYS A 57 5.09 -7.63 17.32
N ALA A 58 5.23 -7.78 18.66
CA ALA A 58 4.43 -7.03 19.62
C ALA A 58 4.52 -5.53 19.33
N ASN A 59 3.36 -4.86 19.35
CA ASN A 59 3.26 -3.41 19.19
C ASN A 59 3.72 -2.90 17.81
N PHE A 60 3.73 -3.77 16.80
CA PHE A 60 4.01 -3.35 15.43
C PHE A 60 2.73 -3.16 14.64
N ILE A 61 2.73 -2.12 13.81
CA ILE A 61 1.76 -1.98 12.76
C ILE A 61 2.22 -2.88 11.62
N SER A 62 1.33 -3.77 11.17
CA SER A 62 1.57 -4.63 9.99
C SER A 62 0.75 -4.08 8.84
N LEU A 63 1.28 -4.17 7.61
CA LEU A 63 0.62 -3.59 6.45
C LEU A 63 0.81 -4.51 5.25
N PHE A 64 -0.30 -4.89 4.61
CA PHE A 64 -0.32 -5.86 3.51
C PHE A 64 -1.18 -5.36 2.38
N VAL A 65 -0.85 -5.79 1.16
CA VAL A 65 -1.62 -5.53 -0.05
C VAL A 65 -2.28 -6.83 -0.49
N HIS A 66 -3.55 -6.75 -0.88
CA HIS A 66 -4.30 -7.86 -1.45
C HIS A 66 -4.81 -7.48 -2.82
N THR A 67 -4.74 -8.42 -3.77
CA THR A 67 -5.45 -8.25 -5.04
C THR A 67 -6.92 -8.56 -4.83
N MET A 68 -7.78 -7.88 -5.58
CA MET A 68 -9.23 -8.07 -5.55
C MET A 68 -9.73 -8.31 -6.96
N GLN A 69 -10.89 -8.97 -7.08
CA GLN A 69 -11.55 -9.08 -8.38
C GLN A 69 -11.99 -7.70 -8.83
N GLY A 70 -11.52 -7.29 -10.02
CA GLY A 70 -11.83 -6.00 -10.58
C GLY A 70 -12.48 -6.14 -11.95
N GLU A 71 -13.10 -5.06 -12.41
CA GLU A 71 -13.84 -5.10 -13.65
C GLU A 71 -12.96 -5.22 -14.90
N TYR A 72 -11.67 -5.02 -14.77
CA TYR A 72 -10.77 -5.07 -15.92
C TYR A 72 -9.93 -6.33 -15.98
N ASP A 73 -10.14 -7.27 -15.04
CA ASP A 73 -9.24 -8.42 -14.88
C ASP A 73 -9.00 -9.22 -16.14
N SER A 74 -10.04 -9.41 -16.96
CA SER A 74 -9.92 -10.20 -18.19
C SER A 74 -9.10 -9.49 -19.27
N HIS A 75 -8.79 -8.21 -19.08
CA HIS A 75 -8.01 -7.42 -20.03
C HIS A 75 -6.63 -7.08 -19.51
N LEU A 76 -6.26 -7.61 -18.35
CA LEU A 76 -4.98 -7.32 -17.71
C LEU A 76 -4.06 -8.52 -17.76
N PRO A 77 -2.73 -8.29 -17.82
CA PRO A 77 -1.80 -9.40 -17.70
C PRO A 77 -1.74 -9.92 -16.27
N TRP A 78 -1.64 -11.23 -16.12
CA TRP A 78 -1.50 -11.91 -14.83
C TRP A 78 -0.33 -12.87 -14.87
N PRO A 79 0.39 -13.07 -13.77
CA PRO A 79 0.16 -12.46 -12.44
C PRO A 79 0.50 -10.96 -12.44
N PHE A 80 0.03 -10.27 -11.40
CA PHE A 80 0.34 -8.86 -11.21
C PHE A 80 1.85 -8.68 -11.08
N GLN A 81 2.40 -7.70 -11.78
CA GLN A 81 3.81 -7.33 -11.68
C GLN A 81 3.92 -5.82 -11.55
N GLY A 82 4.83 -5.38 -10.71
CA GLY A 82 5.04 -3.96 -10.50
C GLY A 82 5.73 -3.68 -9.20
N THR A 83 5.89 -2.40 -8.92
CA THR A 83 6.52 -1.89 -7.72
C THR A 83 5.45 -1.24 -6.85
N ILE A 84 5.46 -1.53 -5.56
CA ILE A 84 4.49 -1.00 -4.61
C ILE A 84 5.24 -0.28 -3.50
N ARG A 85 4.90 0.99 -3.30
CA ARG A 85 5.43 1.78 -2.19
C ARG A 85 4.35 1.95 -1.15
N LEU A 86 4.60 1.48 0.07
CA LEU A 86 3.69 1.64 1.19
C LEU A 86 4.27 2.67 2.14
N SER A 87 3.44 3.61 2.58
CA SER A 87 3.91 4.71 3.43
C SER A 87 2.89 4.99 4.53
N ILE A 88 3.40 5.32 5.71
CA ILE A 88 2.62 6.04 6.71
C ILE A 88 3.12 7.47 6.66
N LEU A 89 2.20 8.40 6.42
CA LEU A 89 2.58 9.77 6.10
C LEU A 89 2.89 10.57 7.36
N ASP A 90 4.01 11.30 7.30
CA ASP A 90 4.34 12.31 8.28
C ASP A 90 3.50 13.54 7.94
N GLN A 91 2.58 13.90 8.81
CA GLN A 91 1.63 14.98 8.57
C GLN A 91 2.12 16.33 9.05
N SER A 92 3.41 16.42 9.40
CA SER A 92 4.02 17.70 9.75
C SER A 92 4.24 18.54 8.49
N GLU A 93 4.44 19.83 8.70
CA GLU A 93 4.76 20.75 7.60
C GLU A 93 6.24 21.08 7.69
N GLY A 94 6.81 21.49 6.58
CA GLY A 94 8.19 21.94 6.54
C GLY A 94 9.12 20.94 5.87
N PRO A 95 10.39 21.35 5.73
CA PRO A 95 11.35 20.57 4.95
C PRO A 95 11.85 19.30 5.62
N GLU A 96 11.61 19.15 6.93
CA GLU A 96 12.06 17.97 7.65
C GLU A 96 11.04 16.85 7.65
N ARG A 97 9.93 17.02 6.95
CA ARG A 97 8.90 16.00 6.85
C ARG A 97 9.49 14.74 6.24
N GLN A 98 9.20 13.60 6.87
CA GLN A 98 9.73 12.32 6.41
C GLN A 98 8.71 11.22 6.67
N ASN A 99 8.17 10.66 5.60
CA ASN A 99 7.24 9.53 5.69
C ASN A 99 7.99 8.26 6.09
N HIS A 100 7.28 7.32 6.68
CA HIS A 100 7.84 6.00 6.97
C HIS A 100 7.43 5.08 5.84
N GLU A 101 8.40 4.60 5.06
CA GLU A 101 8.12 3.93 3.79
C GLU A 101 8.87 2.63 3.62
N GLU A 102 8.23 1.71 2.88
CA GLU A 102 8.86 0.50 2.36
C GLU A 102 8.44 0.34 0.91
N VAL A 103 9.38 -0.09 0.09
CA VAL A 103 9.14 -0.33 -1.34
C VAL A 103 9.33 -1.81 -1.59
N MET A 104 8.37 -2.44 -2.27
CA MET A 104 8.45 -3.86 -2.56
C MET A 104 8.15 -4.11 -4.04
N GLU A 105 8.80 -5.16 -4.56
CA GLU A 105 8.52 -5.66 -5.91
C GLU A 105 7.54 -6.80 -5.81
N ALA A 106 6.50 -6.77 -6.61
CA ALA A 106 5.57 -7.87 -6.70
C ALA A 106 6.27 -9.06 -7.35
N LYS A 107 6.23 -10.21 -6.67
CA LYS A 107 6.89 -11.42 -7.17
C LYS A 107 5.86 -12.30 -7.85
N PRO A 108 5.99 -12.54 -9.16
CA PRO A 108 4.94 -13.21 -9.93
C PRO A 108 4.69 -14.65 -9.49
N GLU A 109 5.65 -15.28 -8.83
CA GLU A 109 5.45 -16.65 -8.35
C GLU A 109 4.59 -16.75 -7.09
N LEU A 110 4.31 -15.64 -6.40
CA LEU A 110 3.55 -15.66 -5.16
C LEU A 110 2.05 -15.69 -5.40
N LEU A 111 1.34 -16.46 -4.57
CA LEU A 111 -0.11 -16.55 -4.66
C LEU A 111 -0.79 -15.19 -4.48
N ALA A 112 -0.16 -14.29 -3.73
CA ALA A 112 -0.73 -12.97 -3.47
C ALA A 112 -0.96 -12.16 -4.74
N PHE A 113 -0.22 -12.44 -5.81
CA PHE A 113 -0.28 -11.64 -7.05
C PHE A 113 -0.94 -12.37 -8.20
N GLN A 114 -1.52 -13.54 -7.95
CA GLN A 114 -2.28 -14.26 -8.98
C GLN A 114 -3.66 -13.61 -9.12
N ARG A 115 -4.27 -13.84 -10.28
CA ARG A 115 -5.64 -13.36 -10.50
C ARG A 115 -6.56 -14.00 -9.47
N PRO A 116 -7.29 -13.19 -8.68
CA PRO A 116 -8.13 -13.74 -7.63
C PRO A 116 -9.32 -14.49 -8.19
N THR A 117 -9.67 -15.60 -7.53
CA THR A 117 -10.84 -16.40 -7.90
C THR A 117 -12.03 -16.11 -7.02
N ILE A 118 -11.84 -15.30 -5.98
CA ILE A 118 -12.91 -14.83 -5.09
C ILE A 118 -12.74 -13.32 -4.92
N HIS A 119 -13.69 -12.70 -4.27
CA HIS A 119 -13.77 -11.23 -4.15
C HIS A 119 -12.45 -10.60 -3.75
N ARG A 120 -11.78 -11.14 -2.74
CA ARG A 120 -10.47 -10.67 -2.29
C ARG A 120 -9.55 -11.88 -2.15
N ASN A 121 -8.36 -11.79 -2.73
CA ASN A 121 -7.35 -12.83 -2.57
C ASN A 121 -7.04 -12.99 -1.08
N PRO A 122 -7.17 -14.20 -0.51
CA PRO A 122 -6.92 -14.38 0.91
C PRO A 122 -5.44 -14.21 1.26
N LYS A 123 -4.56 -14.37 0.28
CA LYS A 123 -3.12 -14.14 0.50
C LYS A 123 -2.79 -12.69 0.24
N GLY A 124 -2.14 -12.05 1.21
CA GLY A 124 -1.62 -10.70 1.06
C GLY A 124 -0.11 -10.71 1.10
N PHE A 125 0.50 -9.61 0.70
CA PHE A 125 1.95 -9.47 0.72
C PHE A 125 2.31 -8.12 1.30
N GLY A 126 3.28 -8.12 2.23
CA GLY A 126 3.68 -6.89 2.88
C GLY A 126 4.58 -7.16 4.07
N TYR A 127 4.40 -6.38 5.13
CA TYR A 127 5.32 -6.34 6.25
C TYR A 127 4.59 -6.54 7.58
N VAL A 128 4.93 -7.61 8.29
CA VAL A 128 4.41 -7.84 9.65
C VAL A 128 4.93 -6.76 10.60
N THR A 129 6.20 -6.38 10.44
CA THR A 129 6.83 -5.36 11.29
C THR A 129 7.08 -4.10 10.48
N PHE A 130 6.00 -3.51 9.95
CA PHE A 130 6.12 -2.32 9.11
C PHE A 130 6.58 -1.11 9.91
N MET A 131 5.96 -0.86 11.08
CA MET A 131 6.30 0.31 11.87
C MET A 131 5.93 0.06 13.32
N HIS A 132 6.88 0.25 14.24
CA HIS A 132 6.60 0.07 15.67
C HIS A 132 5.78 1.26 16.18
N LEU A 133 4.87 0.99 17.12
CA LEU A 133 4.03 2.06 17.69
C LEU A 133 4.87 3.19 18.33
N GLN A 134 6.05 2.86 18.88
CA GLN A 134 6.91 3.90 19.44
C GLN A 134 7.40 4.87 18.37
N THR A 135 7.58 4.39 17.15
CA THR A 135 8.04 5.24 16.05
C THR A 135 7.01 6.31 15.71
N LEU A 136 5.73 6.05 15.96
CA LEU A 136 4.68 7.05 15.71
C LEU A 136 4.90 8.33 16.51
N LYS A 137 5.61 8.24 17.62
CA LYS A 137 5.81 9.38 18.50
C LYS A 137 7.00 10.28 18.06
N GLN A 138 7.77 9.81 17.09
CA GLN A 138 8.96 10.52 16.66
C GLN A 138 8.65 11.67 15.71
N ARG A 139 7.51 11.61 15.04
CA ARG A 139 7.06 12.62 14.09
C ARG A 139 5.54 12.74 14.18
N THR A 140 4.97 13.63 13.37
CA THR A 140 3.53 13.85 13.36
C THR A 140 2.84 12.85 12.45
N PHE A 141 2.99 11.56 12.74
CA PHE A 141 2.33 10.52 11.96
C PHE A 141 0.83 10.44 12.26
N VAL A 142 0.42 10.79 13.47
CA VAL A 142 -0.98 10.86 13.85
C VAL A 142 -1.32 12.32 14.07
N LYS A 143 -2.30 12.82 13.34
CA LYS A 143 -2.75 14.20 13.44
C LYS A 143 -4.27 14.20 13.41
N ASP A 144 -4.88 14.96 14.35
CA ASP A 144 -6.33 14.98 14.50
C ASP A 144 -6.88 13.56 14.65
N ASP A 145 -6.15 12.74 15.42
CA ASP A 145 -6.49 11.34 15.70
C ASP A 145 -6.64 10.50 14.43
N THR A 146 -5.91 10.86 13.37
CA THR A 146 -6.01 10.22 12.07
C THR A 146 -4.63 9.78 11.60
N LEU A 147 -4.55 8.54 11.12
CA LEU A 147 -3.36 7.97 10.48
C LEU A 147 -3.63 7.93 8.98
N LEU A 148 -2.65 8.34 8.19
CA LEU A 148 -2.78 8.29 6.73
C LEU A 148 -1.81 7.23 6.18
N VAL A 149 -2.37 6.24 5.49
CA VAL A 149 -1.59 5.19 4.84
C VAL A 149 -1.68 5.43 3.34
N ARG A 150 -0.52 5.50 2.69
CA ARG A 150 -0.46 5.75 1.26
C ARG A 150 0.09 4.52 0.56
N CYS A 151 -0.54 4.14 -0.54
CA CYS A 151 -0.07 3.07 -1.41
C CYS A 151 0.14 3.63 -2.80
N GLU A 152 1.34 3.53 -3.31
CA GLU A 152 1.67 3.96 -4.65
C GLU A 152 2.09 2.74 -5.46
N VAL A 153 1.44 2.53 -6.61
CA VAL A 153 1.65 1.35 -7.44
C VAL A 153 2.08 1.76 -8.83
N LEU A 154 3.22 1.22 -9.26
CA LEU A 154 3.67 1.34 -10.65
C LEU A 154 3.63 -0.07 -11.24
N THR A 155 2.67 -0.31 -12.12
CA THR A 155 2.52 -1.62 -12.74
C THR A 155 3.58 -1.82 -13.82
N ARG A 156 3.75 -3.07 -14.26
CA ARG A 156 4.64 -3.38 -15.37
C ARG A 156 4.23 -2.62 -16.63
N LEU A 157 2.91 -2.44 -16.82
CA LEU A 157 2.39 -1.69 -17.96
C LEU A 157 2.80 -0.23 -17.88
N ASP A 158 2.73 0.38 -16.71
CA ASP A 158 3.12 1.77 -16.51
C ASP A 158 4.59 1.97 -16.79
N LEU A 159 5.43 1.06 -16.30
CA LEU A 159 6.87 1.14 -16.52
C LEU A 159 7.22 1.00 -17.99
N ASN A 160 6.56 0.10 -18.71
CA ASN A 160 6.78 -0.06 -20.14
C ASN A 160 6.37 1.18 -20.91
N SER A 161 5.26 1.81 -20.54
CA SER A 161 4.79 3.03 -21.19
C SER A 161 5.78 4.17 -20.99
N LEU A 162 6.27 4.37 -19.78
CA LEU A 162 7.27 5.39 -19.49
C LEU A 162 8.55 5.18 -20.29
N ARG A 163 8.96 3.92 -20.44
CA ARG A 163 10.15 3.59 -21.19
C ARG A 163 10.00 3.96 -22.67
N ARG A 164 8.83 3.67 -23.26
CA ARG A 164 8.57 4.02 -24.65
C ARG A 164 8.57 5.53 -24.86
N GLU A 165 7.95 6.27 -23.97
CA GLU A 165 7.90 7.72 -24.06
C GLU A 165 9.30 8.31 -23.99
N GLY A 166 10.12 7.82 -23.09
CA GLY A 166 11.50 8.27 -22.99
C GLY A 166 12.30 7.99 -24.25
N PHE A 167 12.10 6.82 -24.85
CA PHE A 167 12.78 6.46 -26.09
C PHE A 167 12.34 7.36 -27.24
N GLN A 168 11.04 7.60 -27.37
CA GLN A 168 10.52 8.47 -28.44
C GLN A 168 11.03 9.90 -28.30
N ALA A 169 11.10 10.41 -27.08
CA ALA A 169 11.61 11.75 -26.85
C ALA A 169 13.06 11.89 -27.30
N ARG A 170 13.88 10.88 -27.02
CA ARG A 170 15.29 10.88 -27.45
C ARG A 170 15.41 10.83 -28.97
N SER A 171 14.59 10.02 -29.62
CA SER A 171 14.61 9.93 -31.09
C SER A 171 14.27 11.26 -31.71
N THR A 172 13.28 11.96 -31.16
CA THR A 172 12.87 13.27 -31.66
C THR A 172 14.00 14.28 -31.51
N ASP A 173 14.66 14.30 -30.37
CA ASP A 173 15.78 15.19 -30.12
C ASP A 173 16.95 14.87 -31.07
N GLY A 174 17.19 13.60 -31.32
CA GLY A 174 18.25 13.18 -32.23
C GLY A 174 18.01 13.57 -33.66
N ALA A 175 16.75 13.76 -34.04
CA ALA A 175 16.40 14.15 -35.41
C ALA A 175 16.61 15.63 -35.68
N ALA A 176 16.72 16.42 -34.65
CA ALA A 176 16.96 17.85 -34.79
C ALA A 176 18.45 18.10 -35.01
#